data_d73d353eb4d5ce07db875e1e59b8f0e9
#
_entry.id   d73d353eb4d5ce07db875e1e59b8f0e9
#
_cell.length_a   1.000
_cell.length_b   1.000
_cell.length_c   1.000
_cell.angle_alpha   90.00
_cell.angle_beta   90.00
_cell.angle_gamma   90.00
#
_symmetry.space_group_name_H-M   'P 1'
#
loop_
_entity.id
_entity.type
_entity.pdbx_description
1 polymer ?
#
loop_
_entity_poly.entity_id
_entity_poly.type
_entity_poly.pdbx_seq_one_letter_code
_entity_poly.pdbx_strand_id
1 'polypeptide(L)'
;MESYAVSRRTLLQWIGKTAGAAAMYQAMTSLGFAAETRHDEQFALSGAPKGASVLVLGAGLAGMTAAYELRRAGYKVKVLEYNAKAGGRCWSLRGGDRYTELGGATQECRFDEGNYLNPGPWRIPYHHHAVLAYCKRFGVKLEPFIQVNYNALVHSTEAFGGKPKRHREVQADFQGHVAELLGKAVNQGALDQSLTVEDREKLFESLRAWGALDHDGNYQKNMESSLRRGFAVDAGGGLMPLAEPSEPIDRHALLDSGLWKKLIDGQEYEYQSSIFQPVGGMDMIAKAFERETGEMIRYGSKVTRIDQNEQGVTVTYKNSDGSGEAMQDKADWCVCTLPLSILSQIPVNVSQSMQDAIRAVPYDSSVKIGLQFKRRFWEEDEHIYGGISYTNTPIEKISYPSTDYGKPGKAVLLGAYVWGPNAYEFTAMSPEQRVKKAVEYGALLHEQYPEEFDNGIAVGWHRVPWAQGCYGMWSEGSSEKHYRNLCQIDGRIVLAGEHASYIPAWMEGAIQSSLDAIKRLHTHAVATQRAA
;
A
#
# COMPACT_ATOMS: atom_id res chain seq x y z
N MET A 1 -27.92 11.88 -32.50
CA MET A 1 -27.10 12.26 -31.31
C MET A 1 -25.96 11.27 -31.23
N GLU A 2 -24.78 11.68 -31.65
CA GLU A 2 -23.58 10.84 -31.52
C GLU A 2 -23.25 10.70 -30.02
N SER A 3 -23.23 9.48 -29.53
CA SER A 3 -22.77 9.17 -28.18
C SER A 3 -21.26 9.43 -28.15
N TYR A 4 -20.83 10.53 -27.59
CA TYR A 4 -19.44 10.74 -27.22
C TYR A 4 -19.06 9.74 -26.13
N ALA A 5 -18.59 8.59 -26.54
CA ALA A 5 -17.94 7.66 -25.61
C ALA A 5 -16.65 8.35 -25.11
N VAL A 6 -16.69 8.81 -23.88
CA VAL A 6 -15.49 9.36 -23.21
C VAL A 6 -14.45 8.27 -23.19
N SER A 7 -13.29 8.48 -23.81
CA SER A 7 -12.21 7.49 -23.78
C SER A 7 -11.73 7.30 -22.34
N ARG A 8 -11.26 6.09 -22.01
CA ARG A 8 -10.64 5.80 -20.70
C ARG A 8 -9.54 6.82 -20.35
N ARG A 9 -8.80 7.26 -21.37
CA ARG A 9 -7.76 8.29 -21.25
C ARG A 9 -8.33 9.65 -20.81
N THR A 10 -9.41 10.08 -21.43
CA THR A 10 -10.08 11.36 -21.12
C THR A 10 -10.64 11.34 -19.69
N LEU A 11 -11.19 10.19 -19.26
CA LEU A 11 -11.69 10.00 -17.91
C LEU A 11 -10.56 10.09 -16.87
N LEU A 12 -9.44 9.40 -17.10
CA LEU A 12 -8.26 9.45 -16.22
C LEU A 12 -7.65 10.86 -16.14
N GLN A 13 -7.58 11.58 -17.27
CA GLN A 13 -7.12 12.97 -17.26
C GLN A 13 -8.03 13.89 -16.45
N TRP A 14 -9.33 13.67 -16.48
CA TRP A 14 -10.28 14.43 -15.67
C TRP A 14 -10.11 14.12 -14.19
N ILE A 15 -9.98 12.84 -13.82
CA ILE A 15 -9.73 12.42 -12.45
C ILE A 15 -8.40 13.00 -11.92
N GLY A 16 -7.33 12.92 -12.71
CA GLY A 16 -6.03 13.48 -12.32
C GLY A 16 -6.03 15.00 -12.14
N LYS A 17 -6.81 15.72 -12.97
CA LYS A 17 -6.95 17.18 -12.85
C LYS A 17 -7.82 17.64 -11.68
N THR A 18 -8.81 16.82 -11.29
CA THR A 18 -9.81 17.21 -10.29
C THR A 18 -9.53 16.64 -8.89
N ALA A 19 -8.84 15.52 -8.80
CA ALA A 19 -8.68 14.76 -7.56
C ALA A 19 -7.21 14.40 -7.21
N GLY A 20 -6.25 14.79 -8.05
CA GLY A 20 -4.82 14.61 -7.79
C GLY A 20 -4.26 13.23 -8.15
N ALA A 21 -2.94 13.08 -8.02
CA ALA A 21 -2.20 11.89 -8.45
C ALA A 21 -2.62 10.59 -7.74
N ALA A 22 -2.98 10.67 -6.46
CA ALA A 22 -3.45 9.51 -5.69
C ALA A 22 -4.79 8.98 -6.22
N ALA A 23 -5.73 9.88 -6.56
CA ALA A 23 -7.01 9.49 -7.15
C ALA A 23 -6.85 8.99 -8.60
N MET A 24 -5.87 9.50 -9.34
CA MET A 24 -5.54 8.98 -10.67
C MET A 24 -4.94 7.57 -10.56
N TYR A 25 -4.08 7.31 -9.57
CA TYR A 25 -3.55 5.99 -9.28
C TYR A 25 -4.67 5.01 -8.90
N GLN A 26 -5.57 5.41 -8.00
CA GLN A 26 -6.76 4.63 -7.66
C GLN A 26 -7.62 4.33 -8.89
N ALA A 27 -7.82 5.30 -9.76
CA ALA A 27 -8.58 5.12 -11.00
C ALA A 27 -7.86 4.22 -12.03
N MET A 28 -6.53 4.27 -12.11
CA MET A 28 -5.74 3.34 -12.94
C MET A 28 -5.89 1.90 -12.44
N THR A 29 -5.86 1.70 -11.13
CA THR A 29 -6.07 0.41 -10.48
C THR A 29 -7.48 -0.13 -10.76
N SER A 30 -8.51 0.71 -10.57
CA SER A 30 -9.92 0.37 -10.82
C SER A 30 -10.25 0.12 -12.31
N LEU A 31 -9.47 0.63 -13.23
CA LEU A 31 -9.66 0.44 -14.67
C LEU A 31 -8.94 -0.80 -15.24
N GLY A 32 -8.41 -1.67 -14.37
CA GLY A 32 -7.87 -2.98 -14.76
C GLY A 32 -6.38 -2.99 -15.07
N PHE A 33 -5.62 -1.99 -14.61
CA PHE A 33 -4.15 -2.05 -14.63
C PHE A 33 -3.58 -2.87 -13.46
N ALA A 34 -4.40 -3.20 -12.44
CA ALA A 34 -4.11 -4.20 -11.43
C ALA A 34 -4.87 -5.50 -11.77
N ALA A 35 -4.38 -6.21 -12.75
CA ALA A 35 -4.89 -7.54 -13.04
C ALA A 35 -4.42 -8.53 -11.98
N GLU A 36 -5.23 -9.56 -11.72
CA GLU A 36 -4.83 -10.71 -10.91
C GLU A 36 -3.47 -11.23 -11.39
N THR A 37 -2.52 -11.35 -10.46
CA THR A 37 -1.17 -11.76 -10.82
C THR A 37 -1.13 -13.24 -11.08
N ARG A 38 -0.57 -13.64 -12.22
CA ARG A 38 -0.27 -15.03 -12.49
C ARG A 38 1.09 -15.35 -11.89
N HIS A 39 1.11 -16.15 -10.84
CA HIS A 39 2.33 -16.70 -10.29
C HIS A 39 2.44 -18.16 -10.67
N ASP A 40 3.54 -18.50 -11.34
CA ASP A 40 3.92 -19.90 -11.57
C ASP A 40 4.56 -20.41 -10.27
N GLU A 41 3.82 -21.17 -9.48
CA GLU A 41 4.32 -21.80 -8.24
C GLU A 41 5.51 -22.74 -8.52
N GLN A 42 5.67 -23.21 -9.76
CA GLN A 42 6.76 -24.06 -10.24
C GLN A 42 7.89 -23.23 -10.88
N PHE A 43 7.91 -21.90 -10.72
CA PHE A 43 8.98 -21.08 -11.27
C PHE A 43 10.35 -21.67 -10.88
N ALA A 44 11.10 -22.05 -11.89
CA ALA A 44 12.46 -22.55 -11.74
C ALA A 44 13.28 -22.18 -12.98
N LEU A 45 14.47 -21.69 -12.73
CA LEU A 45 15.52 -21.59 -13.72
C LEU A 45 16.40 -22.83 -13.60
N SER A 46 16.87 -23.38 -14.72
CA SER A 46 17.75 -24.55 -14.70
C SER A 46 18.81 -24.47 -15.77
N GLY A 47 20.00 -24.99 -15.46
CA GLY A 47 21.10 -25.05 -16.41
C GLY A 47 21.81 -23.70 -16.55
N ALA A 48 22.15 -23.06 -15.44
CA ALA A 48 23.00 -21.89 -15.46
C ALA A 48 24.34 -22.17 -16.18
N PRO A 49 24.89 -21.23 -16.95
CA PRO A 49 26.20 -21.37 -17.54
C PRO A 49 27.26 -21.69 -16.48
N LYS A 50 28.16 -22.64 -16.77
CA LYS A 50 29.16 -23.10 -15.79
C LYS A 50 30.03 -21.94 -15.29
N GLY A 51 29.98 -21.71 -13.98
CA GLY A 51 30.78 -20.67 -13.31
C GLY A 51 30.19 -19.25 -13.41
N ALA A 52 29.09 -19.07 -14.13
CA ALA A 52 28.46 -17.76 -14.31
C ALA A 52 28.13 -17.08 -12.97
N SER A 53 28.38 -15.78 -12.92
CA SER A 53 28.22 -14.95 -11.73
C SER A 53 27.28 -13.78 -11.94
N VAL A 54 26.57 -13.40 -10.89
CA VAL A 54 25.61 -12.29 -10.91
C VAL A 54 25.80 -11.41 -9.68
N LEU A 55 25.95 -10.10 -9.91
CA LEU A 55 25.81 -9.10 -8.86
C LEU A 55 24.35 -8.65 -8.79
N VAL A 56 23.80 -8.65 -7.58
CA VAL A 56 22.47 -8.08 -7.30
C VAL A 56 22.66 -6.82 -6.48
N LEU A 57 22.05 -5.71 -6.90
CA LEU A 57 22.17 -4.43 -6.21
C LEU A 57 20.86 -4.14 -5.46
N GLY A 58 20.96 -4.13 -4.11
CA GLY A 58 19.84 -4.00 -3.19
C GLY A 58 19.32 -5.35 -2.66
N ALA A 59 19.15 -5.44 -1.33
CA ALA A 59 18.54 -6.58 -0.65
C ALA A 59 17.08 -6.29 -0.23
N GLY A 60 16.32 -5.57 -1.07
CA GLY A 60 14.87 -5.52 -1.00
C GLY A 60 14.26 -6.84 -1.48
N LEU A 61 12.92 -6.97 -1.43
CA LEU A 61 12.24 -8.20 -1.85
C LEU A 61 12.59 -8.60 -3.29
N ALA A 62 12.68 -7.64 -4.22
CA ALA A 62 13.10 -7.94 -5.60
C ALA A 62 14.51 -8.54 -5.67
N GLY A 63 15.48 -7.91 -4.98
CA GLY A 63 16.87 -8.39 -4.99
C GLY A 63 17.03 -9.75 -4.33
N MET A 64 16.37 -9.96 -3.20
CA MET A 64 16.41 -11.25 -2.50
C MET A 64 15.71 -12.36 -3.31
N THR A 65 14.61 -12.05 -4.01
CA THR A 65 13.96 -12.99 -4.94
C THR A 65 14.91 -13.38 -6.06
N ALA A 66 15.58 -12.40 -6.69
CA ALA A 66 16.58 -12.67 -7.73
C ALA A 66 17.74 -13.53 -7.19
N ALA A 67 18.28 -13.17 -6.04
CA ALA A 67 19.40 -13.90 -5.43
C ALA A 67 19.04 -15.36 -5.11
N TYR A 68 17.86 -15.56 -4.52
CA TYR A 68 17.36 -16.89 -4.17
C TYR A 68 17.20 -17.79 -5.40
N GLU A 69 16.49 -17.33 -6.43
CA GLU A 69 16.19 -18.13 -7.60
C GLU A 69 17.42 -18.34 -8.51
N LEU A 70 18.30 -17.33 -8.66
CA LEU A 70 19.54 -17.46 -9.40
C LEU A 70 20.51 -18.42 -8.73
N ARG A 71 20.67 -18.40 -7.39
CA ARG A 71 21.46 -19.38 -6.66
C ARG A 71 20.95 -20.79 -6.90
N ARG A 72 19.63 -21.00 -6.84
CA ARG A 72 19.00 -22.30 -7.11
C ARG A 72 19.26 -22.80 -8.54
N ALA A 73 19.38 -21.89 -9.50
CA ALA A 73 19.72 -22.19 -10.88
C ALA A 73 21.21 -22.55 -11.09
N GLY A 74 22.07 -22.30 -10.10
CA GLY A 74 23.49 -22.61 -10.13
C GLY A 74 24.42 -21.42 -10.39
N TYR A 75 23.92 -20.18 -10.39
CA TYR A 75 24.75 -18.98 -10.48
C TYR A 75 25.51 -18.72 -9.16
N LYS A 76 26.73 -18.14 -9.30
CA LYS A 76 27.42 -17.52 -8.18
C LYS A 76 26.83 -16.13 -7.95
N VAL A 77 26.14 -15.92 -6.84
CA VAL A 77 25.42 -14.68 -6.55
C VAL A 77 26.09 -13.92 -5.41
N LYS A 78 26.23 -12.61 -5.55
CA LYS A 78 26.58 -11.67 -4.49
C LYS A 78 25.61 -10.50 -4.51
N VAL A 79 25.13 -10.08 -3.33
CA VAL A 79 24.21 -8.96 -3.15
C VAL A 79 24.92 -7.83 -2.44
N LEU A 80 24.79 -6.59 -2.93
CA LEU A 80 25.29 -5.38 -2.28
C LEU A 80 24.10 -4.61 -1.72
N GLU A 81 24.06 -4.41 -0.38
CA GLU A 81 22.98 -3.72 0.31
C GLU A 81 23.50 -2.49 1.07
N TYR A 82 22.82 -1.37 0.91
CA TYR A 82 23.13 -0.10 1.56
C TYR A 82 23.00 -0.17 3.09
N ASN A 83 21.90 -0.75 3.57
CA ASN A 83 21.56 -0.82 4.99
C ASN A 83 22.35 -1.93 5.72
N ALA A 84 22.28 -1.89 7.06
CA ALA A 84 22.77 -2.96 7.92
C ALA A 84 21.80 -4.14 8.05
N LYS A 85 20.66 -4.08 7.37
CA LYS A 85 19.61 -5.13 7.35
C LYS A 85 18.96 -5.23 5.98
N ALA A 86 18.47 -6.42 5.64
CA ALA A 86 17.72 -6.66 4.41
C ALA A 86 16.27 -6.16 4.52
N GLY A 87 15.56 -6.16 3.40
CA GLY A 87 14.14 -5.87 3.28
C GLY A 87 13.80 -4.59 2.51
N GLY A 88 14.73 -3.63 2.45
CA GLY A 88 14.48 -2.36 1.80
C GLY A 88 13.21 -1.68 2.36
N ARG A 89 12.23 -1.39 1.50
CA ARG A 89 10.94 -0.79 1.91
C ARG A 89 10.04 -1.74 2.72
N CYS A 90 10.25 -3.05 2.65
CA CYS A 90 9.58 -4.03 3.51
C CYS A 90 10.22 -4.03 4.91
N TRP A 91 9.86 -3.04 5.70
CA TRP A 91 10.50 -2.64 6.94
C TRP A 91 9.48 -2.47 8.06
N SER A 92 9.84 -2.87 9.28
CA SER A 92 9.09 -2.60 10.50
C SER A 92 10.01 -1.97 11.54
N LEU A 93 9.52 -0.97 12.25
CA LEU A 93 10.22 -0.26 13.34
C LEU A 93 9.73 -0.78 14.68
N ARG A 94 10.66 -1.09 15.58
CA ARG A 94 10.40 -1.58 16.94
C ARG A 94 11.22 -0.79 17.96
N GLY A 95 10.93 -0.97 19.23
CA GLY A 95 11.70 -0.37 20.31
C GLY A 95 13.20 -0.60 20.17
N GLY A 96 13.99 0.47 20.27
CA GLY A 96 15.44 0.49 20.05
C GLY A 96 15.89 0.75 18.60
N ASP A 97 15.01 0.60 17.60
CA ASP A 97 15.36 0.95 16.22
C ASP A 97 15.63 2.45 16.07
N ARG A 98 16.69 2.78 15.32
CA ARG A 98 17.09 4.16 15.03
C ARG A 98 17.00 4.43 13.54
N TYR A 99 16.55 5.62 13.20
CA TYR A 99 16.38 6.06 11.82
C TYR A 99 16.81 7.53 11.69
N THR A 100 17.72 7.78 10.75
CA THR A 100 18.19 9.15 10.41
C THR A 100 17.69 9.49 9.01
N GLU A 101 16.95 10.59 8.89
CA GLU A 101 16.44 11.08 7.62
C GLU A 101 17.42 12.04 6.92
N LEU A 102 17.20 12.30 5.63
CA LEU A 102 17.90 13.37 4.91
C LEU A 102 17.71 14.71 5.65
N GLY A 103 18.82 15.41 5.88
CA GLY A 103 18.85 16.60 6.73
C GLY A 103 19.35 16.32 8.15
N GLY A 104 19.61 15.06 8.51
CA GLY A 104 20.32 14.66 9.72
C GLY A 104 19.46 14.45 10.97
N ALA A 105 18.15 14.67 10.90
CA ALA A 105 17.28 14.40 12.04
C ALA A 105 17.21 12.89 12.32
N THR A 106 17.53 12.49 13.55
CA THR A 106 17.51 11.09 14.00
C THR A 106 16.38 10.86 14.96
N GLN A 107 15.63 9.81 14.73
CA GLN A 107 14.58 9.33 15.63
C GLN A 107 14.97 7.97 16.22
N GLU A 108 14.56 7.74 17.44
CA GLU A 108 14.64 6.44 18.10
C GLU A 108 13.21 5.95 18.40
N CYS A 109 12.89 4.77 17.94
CA CYS A 109 11.62 4.13 18.23
C CYS A 109 11.60 3.70 19.70
N ARG A 110 10.62 4.15 20.47
CA ARG A 110 10.48 3.86 21.90
C ARG A 110 9.24 3.02 22.20
N PHE A 111 8.77 2.24 21.24
CA PHE A 111 7.66 1.32 21.44
C PHE A 111 8.03 0.22 22.41
N ASP A 112 7.09 -0.19 23.24
CA ASP A 112 7.22 -1.32 24.13
C ASP A 112 7.40 -2.63 23.36
N GLU A 113 7.96 -3.63 23.98
CA GLU A 113 8.20 -4.95 23.38
C GLU A 113 6.93 -5.54 22.77
N GLY A 114 7.05 -6.08 21.56
CA GLY A 114 5.95 -6.64 20.78
C GLY A 114 5.22 -5.62 19.91
N ASN A 115 5.34 -4.33 20.18
CA ASN A 115 4.74 -3.27 19.38
C ASN A 115 5.65 -2.86 18.20
N TYR A 116 5.03 -2.48 17.08
CA TYR A 116 5.76 -2.06 15.88
C TYR A 116 4.96 -1.11 15.00
N LEU A 117 5.67 -0.40 14.14
CA LEU A 117 5.11 0.33 13.00
C LEU A 117 5.62 -0.29 11.70
N ASN A 118 4.74 -0.48 10.72
CA ASN A 118 5.09 -0.78 9.33
C ASN A 118 5.11 0.53 8.51
N PRO A 119 6.25 1.21 8.35
CA PRO A 119 6.30 2.46 7.58
C PRO A 119 6.18 2.25 6.08
N GLY A 120 6.51 1.06 5.58
CA GLY A 120 6.41 0.64 4.19
C GLY A 120 5.10 -0.11 3.89
N PRO A 121 5.17 -1.32 3.29
CA PRO A 121 3.99 -2.15 3.04
C PRO A 121 3.15 -2.34 4.31
N TRP A 122 1.85 -2.53 4.12
CA TRP A 122 0.91 -2.51 5.23
C TRP A 122 -0.04 -3.70 5.24
N ARG A 123 -0.35 -4.24 4.05
CA ARG A 123 -1.30 -5.33 3.83
C ARG A 123 -0.94 -6.13 2.58
N ILE A 124 -1.50 -7.33 2.45
CA ILE A 124 -1.29 -8.25 1.33
C ILE A 124 -2.67 -8.64 0.79
N PRO A 125 -3.10 -8.13 -0.37
CA PRO A 125 -4.32 -8.59 -1.04
C PRO A 125 -4.27 -10.09 -1.38
N TYR A 126 -5.44 -10.75 -1.38
CA TYR A 126 -5.54 -12.20 -1.66
C TYR A 126 -5.02 -12.60 -3.05
N HIS A 127 -5.05 -11.70 -4.00
CA HIS A 127 -4.59 -11.91 -5.38
C HIS A 127 -3.10 -11.60 -5.60
N HIS A 128 -2.35 -11.28 -4.54
CA HIS A 128 -0.89 -11.14 -4.60
C HIS A 128 -0.22 -12.51 -4.47
N HIS A 129 -0.37 -13.32 -5.53
CA HIS A 129 -0.04 -14.74 -5.51
C HIS A 129 1.45 -15.02 -5.26
N ALA A 130 2.38 -14.21 -5.80
CA ALA A 130 3.80 -14.43 -5.60
C ALA A 130 4.22 -14.15 -4.15
N VAL A 131 3.75 -13.04 -3.56
CA VAL A 131 4.01 -12.75 -2.14
C VAL A 131 3.51 -13.87 -1.26
N LEU A 132 2.26 -14.32 -1.47
CA LEU A 132 1.63 -15.39 -0.69
C LEU A 132 2.36 -16.73 -0.87
N ALA A 133 2.80 -17.05 -2.10
CA ALA A 133 3.56 -18.26 -2.38
C ALA A 133 4.92 -18.28 -1.65
N TYR A 134 5.66 -17.16 -1.65
CA TYR A 134 6.90 -17.06 -0.88
C TYR A 134 6.67 -17.04 0.63
N CYS A 135 5.60 -16.41 1.12
CA CYS A 135 5.21 -16.51 2.53
C CYS A 135 4.99 -17.97 2.94
N LYS A 136 4.24 -18.73 2.14
CA LYS A 136 4.01 -20.17 2.35
C LYS A 136 5.31 -20.97 2.30
N ARG A 137 6.15 -20.72 1.28
CA ARG A 137 7.43 -21.43 1.06
C ARG A 137 8.38 -21.25 2.22
N PHE A 138 8.44 -20.04 2.80
CA PHE A 138 9.39 -19.71 3.87
C PHE A 138 8.78 -19.74 5.28
N GLY A 139 7.53 -20.21 5.40
CA GLY A 139 6.85 -20.40 6.69
C GLY A 139 6.50 -19.09 7.40
N VAL A 140 6.23 -18.01 6.67
CA VAL A 140 5.74 -16.75 7.25
C VAL A 140 4.29 -16.94 7.68
N LYS A 141 4.02 -16.74 8.98
CA LYS A 141 2.66 -16.80 9.50
C LYS A 141 1.89 -15.55 9.09
N LEU A 142 0.71 -15.75 8.54
CA LEU A 142 -0.20 -14.69 8.13
C LEU A 142 -1.43 -14.67 9.04
N GLU A 143 -1.99 -13.50 9.22
CA GLU A 143 -3.28 -13.24 9.87
C GLU A 143 -4.12 -12.30 9.00
N PRO A 144 -5.47 -12.27 9.18
CA PRO A 144 -6.31 -11.33 8.47
C PRO A 144 -5.97 -9.88 8.81
N PHE A 145 -5.95 -9.02 7.78
CA PHE A 145 -5.93 -7.57 7.95
C PHE A 145 -7.36 -7.04 7.71
N ILE A 146 -7.87 -6.28 8.67
CA ILE A 146 -9.20 -5.67 8.55
C ILE A 146 -9.08 -4.36 7.78
N GLN A 147 -9.57 -4.36 6.55
CA GLN A 147 -9.59 -3.16 5.69
C GLN A 147 -10.77 -2.25 6.04
N VAL A 148 -11.97 -2.80 6.09
CA VAL A 148 -13.21 -2.08 6.41
C VAL A 148 -13.71 -2.54 7.77
N ASN A 149 -13.92 -1.61 8.67
CA ASN A 149 -14.60 -1.83 9.93
C ASN A 149 -15.81 -0.91 10.01
N TYR A 150 -16.99 -1.49 10.07
CA TYR A 150 -18.26 -0.75 10.11
C TYR A 150 -18.41 0.10 11.37
N ASN A 151 -17.66 -0.19 12.42
CA ASN A 151 -17.63 0.60 13.65
C ASN A 151 -16.53 1.67 13.67
N ALA A 152 -15.62 1.67 12.69
CA ALA A 152 -14.65 2.75 12.51
C ALA A 152 -15.34 4.07 12.14
N LEU A 153 -14.59 5.16 12.16
CA LEU A 153 -15.12 6.51 12.04
C LEU A 153 -14.85 7.10 10.66
N VAL A 154 -15.77 7.92 10.19
CA VAL A 154 -15.59 8.83 9.06
C VAL A 154 -15.86 10.26 9.54
N HIS A 155 -14.95 11.17 9.22
CA HIS A 155 -14.90 12.51 9.80
C HIS A 155 -14.66 13.58 8.74
N SER A 156 -15.33 14.71 8.90
CA SER A 156 -15.04 15.97 8.19
C SER A 156 -15.18 17.13 9.15
N THR A 157 -14.20 18.02 9.15
CA THR A 157 -14.25 19.27 9.91
C THR A 157 -15.38 20.22 9.45
N GLU A 158 -15.88 20.00 8.22
CA GLU A 158 -16.88 20.85 7.57
C GLU A 158 -18.32 20.31 7.73
N ALA A 159 -18.47 19.10 8.26
CA ALA A 159 -19.77 18.45 8.40
C ALA A 159 -20.08 18.05 9.84
N PHE A 160 -21.34 17.98 10.20
CA PHE A 160 -21.83 17.53 11.51
C PHE A 160 -21.19 18.26 12.72
N GLY A 161 -20.79 19.52 12.54
CA GLY A 161 -20.09 20.29 13.57
C GLY A 161 -18.72 19.73 13.93
N GLY A 162 -18.06 19.07 12.97
CA GLY A 162 -16.76 18.41 13.17
C GLY A 162 -16.83 17.12 14.00
N LYS A 163 -18.02 16.55 14.21
CA LYS A 163 -18.18 15.28 14.93
C LYS A 163 -18.09 14.11 13.98
N PRO A 164 -17.31 13.07 14.29
CA PRO A 164 -17.22 11.87 13.47
C PRO A 164 -18.54 11.09 13.46
N LYS A 165 -18.75 10.29 12.40
CA LYS A 165 -19.84 9.35 12.25
C LYS A 165 -19.30 7.93 12.11
N ARG A 166 -20.07 6.92 12.54
CA ARG A 166 -19.68 5.54 12.29
C ARG A 166 -19.79 5.21 10.80
N HIS A 167 -18.85 4.44 10.29
CA HIS A 167 -18.85 4.01 8.88
C HIS A 167 -20.18 3.35 8.49
N ARG A 168 -20.73 2.47 9.36
CA ARG A 168 -22.01 1.80 9.13
C ARG A 168 -23.19 2.77 8.99
N GLU A 169 -23.20 3.87 9.75
CA GLU A 169 -24.28 4.88 9.67
C GLU A 169 -24.25 5.56 8.31
N VAL A 170 -23.07 6.07 7.91
CA VAL A 170 -22.90 6.75 6.63
C VAL A 170 -23.23 5.80 5.46
N GLN A 171 -22.78 4.55 5.54
CA GLN A 171 -23.03 3.57 4.48
C GLN A 171 -24.50 3.19 4.37
N ALA A 172 -25.14 2.84 5.48
CA ALA A 172 -26.54 2.42 5.48
C ALA A 172 -27.46 3.57 5.04
N ASP A 173 -27.22 4.78 5.55
CA ASP A 173 -28.03 5.95 5.22
C ASP A 173 -27.82 6.38 3.75
N PHE A 174 -26.60 6.33 3.23
CA PHE A 174 -26.34 6.60 1.81
C PHE A 174 -27.05 5.59 0.91
N GLN A 175 -26.93 4.30 1.21
CA GLN A 175 -27.60 3.23 0.46
C GLN A 175 -29.12 3.36 0.54
N GLY A 176 -29.66 3.63 1.72
CA GLY A 176 -31.09 3.80 1.94
C GLY A 176 -31.68 4.98 1.16
N HIS A 177 -31.05 6.14 1.26
CA HIS A 177 -31.50 7.33 0.51
C HIS A 177 -31.39 7.17 -1.01
N VAL A 178 -30.33 6.53 -1.51
CA VAL A 178 -30.17 6.25 -2.95
C VAL A 178 -31.24 5.26 -3.43
N ALA A 179 -31.47 4.20 -2.66
CA ALA A 179 -32.50 3.21 -2.97
C ALA A 179 -33.91 3.82 -3.00
N GLU A 180 -34.23 4.67 -2.03
CA GLU A 180 -35.51 5.39 -1.99
C GLU A 180 -35.69 6.29 -3.23
N LEU A 181 -34.68 7.11 -3.55
CA LEU A 181 -34.74 8.00 -4.72
C LEU A 181 -34.89 7.24 -6.03
N LEU A 182 -34.15 6.14 -6.19
CA LEU A 182 -34.25 5.30 -7.39
C LEU A 182 -35.60 4.57 -7.45
N GLY A 183 -36.09 4.06 -6.33
CA GLY A 183 -37.41 3.44 -6.24
C GLY A 183 -38.54 4.40 -6.64
N LYS A 184 -38.48 5.66 -6.18
CA LYS A 184 -39.42 6.71 -6.59
C LYS A 184 -39.32 7.01 -8.09
N ALA A 185 -38.15 7.07 -8.65
CA ALA A 185 -37.93 7.29 -10.10
C ALA A 185 -38.53 6.11 -10.93
N VAL A 186 -38.31 4.89 -10.49
CA VAL A 186 -38.92 3.67 -11.10
C VAL A 186 -40.44 3.76 -11.08
N ASN A 187 -41.04 4.10 -9.95
CA ASN A 187 -42.48 4.19 -9.79
C ASN A 187 -43.12 5.34 -10.60
N GLN A 188 -42.35 6.39 -10.87
CA GLN A 188 -42.77 7.52 -11.72
C GLN A 188 -42.59 7.27 -13.24
N GLY A 189 -42.16 6.07 -13.62
CA GLY A 189 -41.96 5.72 -15.04
C GLY A 189 -40.71 6.27 -15.68
N ALA A 190 -39.78 6.84 -14.91
CA ALA A 190 -38.56 7.44 -15.46
C ALA A 190 -37.65 6.44 -16.19
N LEU A 191 -37.80 5.13 -15.97
CA LEU A 191 -37.03 4.05 -16.60
C LEU A 191 -37.86 3.22 -17.60
N ASP A 192 -39.05 3.64 -17.98
CA ASP A 192 -39.97 2.87 -18.82
C ASP A 192 -39.45 2.51 -20.20
N GLN A 193 -38.48 3.29 -20.73
CA GLN A 193 -37.81 2.99 -22.01
C GLN A 193 -36.74 1.92 -21.89
N SER A 194 -36.23 1.67 -20.68
CA SER A 194 -35.07 0.80 -20.44
C SER A 194 -35.41 -0.53 -19.77
N LEU A 195 -36.57 -0.62 -19.11
CA LEU A 195 -37.00 -1.77 -18.31
C LEU A 195 -38.41 -2.23 -18.68
N THR A 196 -38.61 -3.54 -18.70
CA THR A 196 -39.94 -4.13 -18.76
C THR A 196 -40.71 -3.92 -17.44
N VAL A 197 -42.00 -4.16 -17.42
CA VAL A 197 -42.83 -4.10 -16.18
C VAL A 197 -42.25 -5.07 -15.15
N GLU A 198 -41.95 -6.30 -15.56
CA GLU A 198 -41.39 -7.34 -14.69
C GLU A 198 -40.02 -6.95 -14.14
N ASP A 199 -39.13 -6.33 -14.96
CA ASP A 199 -37.81 -5.86 -14.49
C ASP A 199 -37.95 -4.74 -13.47
N ARG A 200 -38.93 -3.86 -13.61
CA ARG A 200 -39.20 -2.78 -12.65
C ARG A 200 -39.64 -3.32 -11.29
N GLU A 201 -40.52 -4.32 -11.28
CA GLU A 201 -40.96 -4.98 -10.04
C GLU A 201 -39.78 -5.63 -9.32
N LYS A 202 -38.95 -6.39 -10.04
CA LYS A 202 -37.76 -7.02 -9.49
C LYS A 202 -36.73 -5.99 -8.99
N LEU A 203 -36.54 -4.90 -9.74
CA LEU A 203 -35.66 -3.82 -9.32
C LEU A 203 -36.15 -3.16 -8.04
N PHE A 204 -37.46 -2.86 -7.95
CA PHE A 204 -38.05 -2.27 -6.75
C PHE A 204 -37.90 -3.19 -5.52
N GLU A 205 -38.14 -4.48 -5.69
CA GLU A 205 -37.91 -5.48 -4.63
C GLU A 205 -36.42 -5.51 -4.20
N SER A 206 -35.49 -5.51 -5.16
CA SER A 206 -34.07 -5.49 -4.86
C SER A 206 -33.64 -4.21 -4.13
N LEU A 207 -34.19 -3.05 -4.51
CA LEU A 207 -33.92 -1.77 -3.85
C LEU A 207 -34.45 -1.74 -2.41
N ARG A 208 -35.66 -2.33 -2.17
CA ARG A 208 -36.18 -2.47 -0.80
C ARG A 208 -35.21 -3.27 0.08
N ALA A 209 -34.78 -4.40 -0.42
CA ALA A 209 -33.84 -5.26 0.31
C ALA A 209 -32.46 -4.58 0.49
N TRP A 210 -31.91 -4.00 -0.57
CA TRP A 210 -30.60 -3.36 -0.55
C TRP A 210 -30.56 -2.09 0.30
N GLY A 211 -31.59 -1.25 0.21
CA GLY A 211 -31.71 0.03 0.92
C GLY A 211 -32.37 -0.06 2.30
N ALA A 212 -32.80 -1.24 2.73
CA ALA A 212 -33.60 -1.41 3.95
C ALA A 212 -34.83 -0.47 3.99
N LEU A 213 -35.53 -0.38 2.84
CA LEU A 213 -36.75 0.45 2.73
C LEU A 213 -37.92 -0.26 3.39
N ASP A 214 -38.86 0.53 3.91
CA ASP A 214 -40.13 0.03 4.43
C ASP A 214 -41.05 -0.52 3.32
N HIS A 215 -42.24 -0.94 3.70
CA HIS A 215 -43.24 -1.47 2.76
C HIS A 215 -43.61 -0.47 1.65
N ASP A 216 -43.60 0.81 1.98
CA ASP A 216 -43.99 1.89 1.06
C ASP A 216 -42.81 2.42 0.23
N GLY A 217 -41.62 1.83 0.39
CA GLY A 217 -40.42 2.18 -0.33
C GLY A 217 -39.70 3.43 0.22
N ASN A 218 -39.94 3.81 1.47
CA ASN A 218 -39.27 4.94 2.11
C ASN A 218 -38.12 4.47 3.00
N TYR A 219 -37.05 5.25 3.05
CA TYR A 219 -35.96 5.08 4.00
C TYR A 219 -36.22 5.98 5.22
N GLN A 220 -36.48 5.39 6.35
CA GLN A 220 -36.83 6.11 7.57
C GLN A 220 -36.44 5.34 8.82
N LYS A 221 -36.59 5.99 9.99
CA LYS A 221 -36.41 5.38 11.29
C LYS A 221 -37.32 4.19 11.50
N ASN A 222 -36.78 2.99 11.47
CA ASN A 222 -37.49 1.74 11.78
C ASN A 222 -36.48 0.65 12.18
N MET A 223 -36.98 -0.55 12.46
CA MET A 223 -36.16 -1.70 12.83
C MET A 223 -35.24 -2.12 11.67
N GLU A 224 -35.71 -2.11 10.43
CA GLU A 224 -34.98 -2.58 9.25
C GLU A 224 -33.76 -1.69 8.94
N SER A 225 -33.94 -0.35 8.96
CA SER A 225 -32.83 0.59 8.80
C SER A 225 -31.83 0.47 9.95
N SER A 226 -32.31 0.29 11.18
CA SER A 226 -31.47 0.18 12.38
C SER A 226 -30.67 -1.11 12.44
N LEU A 227 -31.14 -2.22 11.85
CA LEU A 227 -30.35 -3.44 11.67
C LEU A 227 -29.09 -3.24 10.81
N ARG A 228 -29.06 -2.18 9.99
CA ARG A 228 -27.92 -1.83 9.14
C ARG A 228 -27.01 -0.76 9.77
N ARG A 229 -27.62 0.27 10.36
CA ARG A 229 -26.92 1.44 10.86
C ARG A 229 -26.58 1.40 12.36
N GLY A 230 -27.20 0.49 13.11
CA GLY A 230 -27.18 0.41 14.57
C GLY A 230 -28.44 1.00 15.21
N PHE A 231 -28.60 0.75 16.49
CA PHE A 231 -29.78 1.17 17.28
C PHE A 231 -29.46 2.40 18.12
N ALA A 232 -30.50 3.15 18.52
CA ALA A 232 -30.37 4.20 19.52
C ALA A 232 -30.20 3.60 20.93
N VAL A 233 -30.89 2.48 21.18
CA VAL A 233 -30.73 1.64 22.36
C VAL A 233 -30.60 0.21 21.89
N ASP A 234 -29.49 -0.43 22.23
CA ASP A 234 -29.28 -1.83 21.89
C ASP A 234 -30.14 -2.75 22.77
N ALA A 235 -30.59 -3.88 22.21
CA ALA A 235 -31.37 -4.85 22.93
C ALA A 235 -30.55 -5.53 24.04
N GLY A 236 -31.17 -5.69 25.19
CA GLY A 236 -30.62 -6.48 26.28
C GLY A 236 -31.24 -7.87 26.40
N GLY A 237 -30.82 -8.60 27.42
CA GLY A 237 -31.37 -9.92 27.79
C GLY A 237 -32.32 -9.84 28.97
N GLY A 238 -33.23 -10.82 29.10
CA GLY A 238 -34.17 -10.93 30.22
C GLY A 238 -35.13 -9.73 30.28
N LEU A 239 -35.05 -8.95 31.37
CA LEU A 239 -35.85 -7.74 31.59
C LEU A 239 -35.16 -6.43 31.18
N MET A 240 -34.04 -6.52 30.46
CA MET A 240 -33.37 -5.35 29.90
C MET A 240 -34.18 -4.72 28.77
N PRO A 241 -33.85 -3.46 28.35
CA PRO A 241 -34.62 -2.76 27.33
C PRO A 241 -34.73 -3.52 26.01
N LEU A 242 -35.84 -3.31 25.32
CA LEU A 242 -35.98 -3.67 23.92
C LEU A 242 -35.13 -2.72 23.07
N ALA A 243 -34.64 -3.17 21.91
CA ALA A 243 -33.95 -2.31 20.96
C ALA A 243 -34.84 -1.13 20.50
N GLU A 244 -34.26 0.07 20.50
CA GLU A 244 -34.94 1.25 19.96
C GLU A 244 -34.30 1.68 18.64
N PRO A 245 -35.09 1.88 17.56
CA PRO A 245 -34.57 2.34 16.29
C PRO A 245 -33.87 3.70 16.39
N SER A 246 -32.75 3.84 15.66
CA SER A 246 -31.99 5.08 15.56
C SER A 246 -32.47 5.95 14.38
N GLU A 247 -32.24 7.25 14.48
CA GLU A 247 -32.61 8.23 13.45
C GLU A 247 -31.60 8.25 12.32
N PRO A 248 -31.98 8.07 11.04
CA PRO A 248 -31.10 8.25 9.89
C PRO A 248 -30.53 9.66 9.80
N ILE A 249 -29.32 9.77 9.26
CA ILE A 249 -28.74 11.06 8.88
C ILE A 249 -29.62 11.67 7.78
N ASP A 250 -29.96 12.94 7.90
CA ASP A 250 -30.68 13.66 6.87
C ASP A 250 -29.99 13.57 5.51
N ARG A 251 -30.75 13.31 4.45
CA ARG A 251 -30.23 13.08 3.11
C ARG A 251 -29.38 14.24 2.58
N HIS A 252 -29.82 15.49 2.77
CA HIS A 252 -29.09 16.65 2.30
C HIS A 252 -27.81 16.84 3.09
N ALA A 253 -27.87 16.74 4.42
CA ALA A 253 -26.71 16.80 5.29
C ALA A 253 -25.67 15.71 4.95
N LEU A 254 -26.12 14.49 4.61
CA LEU A 254 -25.26 13.39 4.21
C LEU A 254 -24.57 13.65 2.86
N LEU A 255 -25.30 14.13 1.86
CA LEU A 255 -24.75 14.44 0.54
C LEU A 255 -23.76 15.59 0.63
N ASP A 256 -24.10 16.67 1.35
CA ASP A 256 -23.24 17.84 1.53
C ASP A 256 -21.95 17.51 2.30
N SER A 257 -22.01 16.56 3.23
CA SER A 257 -20.86 16.14 4.02
C SER A 257 -19.71 15.56 3.20
N GLY A 258 -19.99 14.98 2.04
CA GLY A 258 -19.02 14.26 1.22
C GLY A 258 -18.44 13.00 1.86
N LEU A 259 -18.89 12.58 3.06
CA LEU A 259 -18.36 11.40 3.78
C LEU A 259 -18.59 10.09 3.01
N TRP A 260 -19.66 10.02 2.20
CA TRP A 260 -19.96 8.88 1.34
C TRP A 260 -18.84 8.55 0.35
N LYS A 261 -17.97 9.52 -0.01
CA LYS A 261 -16.78 9.28 -0.85
C LYS A 261 -15.78 8.32 -0.20
N LYS A 262 -15.76 8.24 1.12
CA LYS A 262 -14.86 7.36 1.88
C LYS A 262 -15.33 5.91 1.95
N LEU A 263 -16.56 5.63 1.52
CA LEU A 263 -17.10 4.27 1.48
C LEU A 263 -16.50 3.42 0.35
N ILE A 264 -15.88 4.05 -0.65
CA ILE A 264 -15.37 3.40 -1.85
C ILE A 264 -14.08 2.62 -1.56
N ASP A 265 -13.23 3.10 -0.65
CA ASP A 265 -11.89 2.56 -0.38
C ASP A 265 -11.88 1.03 -0.14
N GLY A 266 -12.93 0.48 0.47
CA GLY A 266 -13.05 -0.98 0.72
C GLY A 266 -13.67 -1.78 -0.43
N GLN A 267 -14.16 -1.12 -1.48
CA GLN A 267 -14.83 -1.77 -2.62
C GLN A 267 -13.88 -1.99 -3.80
N GLU A 268 -12.74 -1.29 -3.81
CA GLU A 268 -11.72 -1.46 -4.84
C GLU A 268 -11.10 -2.85 -4.79
N TYR A 269 -10.83 -3.44 -5.95
CA TYR A 269 -10.35 -4.82 -6.09
C TYR A 269 -9.16 -5.15 -5.19
N GLU A 270 -8.19 -4.22 -5.08
CA GLU A 270 -7.01 -4.38 -4.22
C GLU A 270 -7.31 -4.37 -2.72
N TYR A 271 -8.47 -3.84 -2.32
CA TYR A 271 -8.85 -3.69 -0.91
C TYR A 271 -9.99 -4.59 -0.49
N GLN A 272 -10.48 -5.43 -1.41
CA GLN A 272 -11.52 -6.41 -1.10
C GLN A 272 -10.96 -7.51 -0.21
N SER A 273 -11.76 -7.96 0.72
CA SER A 273 -11.43 -9.12 1.56
C SER A 273 -11.34 -10.41 0.70
N SER A 274 -10.41 -11.31 0.96
CA SER A 274 -9.56 -11.36 2.14
C SER A 274 -8.24 -10.62 1.91
N ILE A 275 -7.80 -9.92 2.93
CA ILE A 275 -6.52 -9.23 2.95
C ILE A 275 -5.73 -9.77 4.14
N PHE A 276 -4.42 -9.84 4.02
CA PHE A 276 -3.55 -10.43 5.03
C PHE A 276 -2.46 -9.48 5.49
N GLN A 277 -1.88 -9.78 6.63
CA GLN A 277 -0.61 -9.24 7.13
C GLN A 277 0.20 -10.36 7.78
N PRO A 278 1.54 -10.25 7.86
CA PRO A 278 2.35 -11.16 8.64
C PRO A 278 2.17 -10.91 10.15
N VAL A 279 2.08 -11.98 10.91
CA VAL A 279 2.15 -11.89 12.38
C VAL A 279 3.52 -11.33 12.78
N GLY A 280 3.53 -10.26 13.58
CA GLY A 280 4.74 -9.64 14.09
C GLY A 280 5.37 -8.56 13.21
N GLY A 281 4.71 -8.15 12.11
CA GLY A 281 5.12 -7.03 11.26
C GLY A 281 5.54 -7.44 9.85
N MET A 282 5.50 -6.48 8.92
CA MET A 282 5.76 -6.75 7.49
C MET A 282 7.18 -7.26 7.22
N ASP A 283 8.16 -6.84 8.01
CA ASP A 283 9.54 -7.28 7.87
C ASP A 283 9.76 -8.76 8.16
N MET A 284 8.76 -9.47 8.69
CA MET A 284 8.81 -10.93 8.81
C MET A 284 8.93 -11.63 7.45
N ILE A 285 8.42 -11.01 6.38
CA ILE A 285 8.65 -11.47 5.00
C ILE A 285 10.11 -11.28 4.63
N ALA A 286 10.66 -10.08 4.85
CA ALA A 286 12.06 -9.78 4.55
C ALA A 286 13.02 -10.69 5.34
N LYS A 287 12.77 -10.89 6.63
CA LYS A 287 13.55 -11.81 7.49
C LYS A 287 13.48 -13.27 6.99
N ALA A 288 12.33 -13.67 6.44
CA ALA A 288 12.19 -15.00 5.87
C ALA A 288 13.04 -15.17 4.60
N PHE A 289 13.06 -14.18 3.71
CA PHE A 289 13.98 -14.16 2.57
C PHE A 289 15.45 -14.08 3.01
N GLU A 290 15.76 -13.29 4.03
CA GLU A 290 17.13 -13.12 4.54
C GLU A 290 17.69 -14.43 5.09
N ARG A 291 16.89 -15.27 5.75
CA ARG A 291 17.32 -16.63 6.17
C ARG A 291 17.81 -17.48 4.99
N GLU A 292 17.24 -17.28 3.81
CA GLU A 292 17.60 -18.03 2.61
C GLU A 292 18.72 -17.39 1.79
N THR A 293 18.95 -16.09 1.95
CA THR A 293 19.84 -15.31 1.07
C THR A 293 20.96 -14.57 1.81
N GLY A 294 20.92 -14.51 3.13
CA GLY A 294 21.78 -13.66 3.95
C GLY A 294 23.28 -13.88 3.74
N GLU A 295 23.72 -15.12 3.52
CA GLU A 295 25.11 -15.46 3.23
C GLU A 295 25.67 -14.80 1.95
N MET A 296 24.79 -14.42 1.01
CA MET A 296 25.15 -13.74 -0.23
C MET A 296 25.22 -12.22 -0.07
N ILE A 297 24.67 -11.67 1.02
CA ILE A 297 24.47 -10.22 1.20
C ILE A 297 25.68 -9.58 1.89
N ARG A 298 26.26 -8.59 1.23
CA ARG A 298 27.19 -7.65 1.83
C ARG A 298 26.45 -6.38 2.22
N TYR A 299 26.22 -6.22 3.50
CA TYR A 299 25.58 -5.04 4.09
C TYR A 299 26.53 -3.83 4.11
N GLY A 300 25.97 -2.64 4.37
CA GLY A 300 26.72 -1.39 4.50
C GLY A 300 27.43 -0.96 3.21
N SER A 301 26.89 -1.34 2.04
CA SER A 301 27.54 -1.14 0.74
C SER A 301 26.77 -0.10 -0.10
N LYS A 302 27.25 1.14 -0.10
CA LYS A 302 26.70 2.23 -0.93
C LYS A 302 27.29 2.15 -2.34
N VAL A 303 26.50 1.69 -3.31
CA VAL A 303 26.89 1.70 -4.73
C VAL A 303 27.08 3.14 -5.21
N THR A 304 28.19 3.41 -5.87
CA THR A 304 28.57 4.75 -6.35
C THR A 304 28.77 4.82 -7.86
N ARG A 305 28.98 3.66 -8.53
CA ARG A 305 29.16 3.57 -9.98
C ARG A 305 28.91 2.16 -10.47
N ILE A 306 28.34 2.02 -11.66
CA ILE A 306 28.08 0.74 -12.35
C ILE A 306 28.62 0.85 -13.76
N ASP A 307 29.61 0.03 -14.08
CA ASP A 307 30.24 -0.04 -15.42
C ASP A 307 30.03 -1.43 -16.01
N GLN A 308 29.80 -1.51 -17.31
CA GLN A 308 29.77 -2.78 -18.06
C GLN A 308 30.57 -2.72 -19.34
N ASN A 309 31.02 -3.88 -19.77
CA ASN A 309 31.66 -4.09 -21.06
C ASN A 309 31.36 -5.52 -21.57
N GLU A 310 32.01 -5.96 -22.64
CA GLU A 310 31.80 -7.30 -23.21
C GLU A 310 32.20 -8.43 -22.24
N GLN A 311 33.07 -8.19 -21.27
CA GLN A 311 33.58 -9.18 -20.32
C GLN A 311 32.72 -9.31 -19.07
N GLY A 312 31.93 -8.28 -18.70
CA GLY A 312 31.12 -8.31 -17.48
C GLY A 312 30.72 -6.93 -16.96
N VAL A 313 30.29 -6.93 -15.72
CA VAL A 313 29.89 -5.73 -14.97
C VAL A 313 30.85 -5.51 -13.81
N THR A 314 31.26 -4.27 -13.60
CA THR A 314 32.04 -3.82 -12.44
C THR A 314 31.23 -2.82 -11.65
N VAL A 315 31.00 -3.11 -10.38
CA VAL A 315 30.27 -2.21 -9.46
C VAL A 315 31.25 -1.63 -8.45
N THR A 316 31.33 -0.31 -8.41
CA THR A 316 32.10 0.43 -7.40
C THR A 316 31.17 0.86 -6.27
N TYR A 317 31.60 0.63 -5.03
CA TYR A 317 30.85 0.97 -3.84
C TYR A 317 31.75 1.40 -2.68
N LYS A 318 31.18 2.05 -1.67
CA LYS A 318 31.84 2.47 -0.43
C LYS A 318 31.03 1.97 0.78
N ASN A 319 31.59 2.06 1.98
CA ASN A 319 30.80 1.87 3.18
C ASN A 319 29.67 2.90 3.23
N SER A 320 28.50 2.49 3.70
CA SER A 320 27.30 3.35 3.71
C SER A 320 27.41 4.57 4.62
N ASP A 321 28.32 4.55 5.60
CA ASP A 321 28.68 5.67 6.46
C ASP A 321 29.64 6.68 5.79
N GLY A 322 30.07 6.38 4.55
CA GLY A 322 31.00 7.19 3.79
C GLY A 322 32.47 6.96 4.15
N SER A 323 32.79 6.08 5.10
CA SER A 323 34.17 5.74 5.50
C SER A 323 34.83 4.79 4.52
N GLY A 324 36.16 4.75 4.57
CA GLY A 324 36.97 3.81 3.81
C GLY A 324 37.14 4.15 2.33
N GLU A 325 38.00 3.36 1.67
CA GLU A 325 38.26 3.48 0.23
C GLU A 325 37.15 2.86 -0.61
N ALA A 326 37.07 3.27 -1.88
CA ALA A 326 36.16 2.66 -2.84
C ALA A 326 36.59 1.21 -3.12
N MET A 327 35.63 0.31 -3.04
CA MET A 327 35.77 -1.12 -3.34
C MET A 327 35.09 -1.45 -4.67
N GLN A 328 35.52 -2.55 -5.29
CA GLN A 328 34.92 -3.03 -6.53
C GLN A 328 34.62 -4.51 -6.46
N ASP A 329 33.44 -4.88 -7.00
CA ASP A 329 33.10 -6.25 -7.29
C ASP A 329 32.78 -6.41 -8.78
N LYS A 330 33.08 -7.59 -9.31
CA LYS A 330 32.88 -7.93 -10.73
C LYS A 330 32.01 -9.19 -10.85
N ALA A 331 31.17 -9.23 -11.88
CA ALA A 331 30.43 -10.41 -12.27
C ALA A 331 30.12 -10.40 -13.77
N ASP A 332 29.66 -11.53 -14.29
CA ASP A 332 29.24 -11.64 -15.70
C ASP A 332 27.96 -10.82 -15.97
N TRP A 333 27.06 -10.72 -14.99
CA TRP A 333 25.75 -10.09 -15.10
C TRP A 333 25.43 -9.26 -13.87
N CYS A 334 24.47 -8.32 -14.03
CA CYS A 334 23.95 -7.52 -12.92
C CYS A 334 22.42 -7.45 -12.94
N VAL A 335 21.81 -7.70 -11.80
CA VAL A 335 20.40 -7.39 -11.52
C VAL A 335 20.35 -6.17 -10.61
N CYS A 336 19.94 -5.03 -11.14
CA CYS A 336 19.84 -3.79 -10.39
C CYS A 336 18.41 -3.61 -9.85
N THR A 337 18.24 -3.61 -8.53
CA THR A 337 16.96 -3.40 -7.86
C THR A 337 16.93 -2.11 -7.04
N LEU A 338 17.88 -1.21 -7.28
CA LEU A 338 17.92 0.10 -6.64
C LEU A 338 16.69 0.92 -7.05
N PRO A 339 16.07 1.68 -6.12
CA PRO A 339 15.04 2.64 -6.51
C PRO A 339 15.55 3.58 -7.59
N LEU A 340 14.71 3.91 -8.59
CA LEU A 340 15.14 4.78 -9.69
C LEU A 340 15.50 6.20 -9.21
N SER A 341 14.87 6.67 -8.14
CA SER A 341 15.24 7.90 -7.42
C SER A 341 16.71 7.91 -6.97
N ILE A 342 17.26 6.76 -6.63
CA ILE A 342 18.67 6.58 -6.26
C ILE A 342 19.52 6.28 -7.50
N LEU A 343 19.08 5.37 -8.37
CA LEU A 343 19.83 4.96 -9.55
C LEU A 343 20.10 6.12 -10.51
N SER A 344 19.15 7.05 -10.65
CA SER A 344 19.31 8.26 -11.47
C SER A 344 20.44 9.18 -11.04
N GLN A 345 20.94 9.02 -9.82
CA GLN A 345 22.06 9.79 -9.25
C GLN A 345 23.40 9.05 -9.35
N ILE A 346 23.42 7.82 -9.82
CA ILE A 346 24.60 6.96 -9.93
C ILE A 346 25.02 6.89 -11.40
N PRO A 347 26.29 7.15 -11.72
CA PRO A 347 26.80 6.90 -13.07
C PRO A 347 26.65 5.44 -13.45
N VAL A 348 25.94 5.18 -14.55
CA VAL A 348 25.73 3.85 -15.12
C VAL A 348 25.87 3.93 -16.64
N ASN A 349 26.72 3.08 -17.23
CA ASN A 349 26.92 3.06 -18.67
C ASN A 349 25.96 2.09 -19.36
N VAL A 350 24.71 2.52 -19.49
CA VAL A 350 23.65 1.84 -20.25
C VAL A 350 23.26 2.69 -21.46
N SER A 351 22.45 2.15 -22.37
CA SER A 351 21.95 2.85 -23.54
C SER A 351 21.21 4.14 -23.16
N GLN A 352 21.13 5.09 -24.09
CA GLN A 352 20.41 6.34 -23.87
C GLN A 352 18.92 6.08 -23.57
N SER A 353 18.30 5.10 -24.24
CA SER A 353 16.91 4.72 -24.00
C SER A 353 16.66 4.20 -22.57
N MET A 354 17.61 3.45 -22.01
CA MET A 354 17.56 2.99 -20.62
C MET A 354 17.79 4.15 -19.65
N GLN A 355 18.75 5.05 -19.91
CA GLN A 355 18.97 6.25 -19.09
C GLN A 355 17.73 7.16 -19.05
N ASP A 356 17.09 7.37 -20.20
CA ASP A 356 15.86 8.16 -20.29
C ASP A 356 14.73 7.49 -19.50
N ALA A 357 14.62 6.17 -19.57
CA ALA A 357 13.63 5.40 -18.80
C ALA A 357 13.85 5.50 -17.29
N ILE A 358 15.10 5.41 -16.81
CA ILE A 358 15.46 5.57 -15.39
C ILE A 358 15.01 6.95 -14.87
N ARG A 359 15.17 8.00 -15.67
CA ARG A 359 14.82 9.39 -15.29
C ARG A 359 13.34 9.73 -15.46
N ALA A 360 12.60 8.92 -16.20
CA ALA A 360 11.21 9.18 -16.55
C ALA A 360 10.19 8.83 -15.46
N VAL A 361 10.63 8.18 -14.37
CA VAL A 361 9.76 7.67 -13.30
C VAL A 361 9.95 8.51 -12.03
N PRO A 362 9.11 9.49 -11.76
CA PRO A 362 9.11 10.18 -10.48
C PRO A 362 8.68 9.22 -9.37
N TYR A 363 9.11 9.53 -8.15
CA TYR A 363 8.70 8.80 -6.96
C TYR A 363 7.76 9.63 -6.11
N ASP A 364 6.67 9.01 -5.66
CA ASP A 364 5.71 9.69 -4.80
C ASP A 364 6.25 9.89 -3.38
N SER A 365 5.67 10.88 -2.70
CA SER A 365 5.94 11.18 -1.30
C SER A 365 4.85 10.60 -0.42
N SER A 366 5.22 9.95 0.67
CA SER A 366 4.28 9.58 1.72
C SER A 366 4.91 9.68 3.10
N VAL A 367 4.05 9.85 4.11
CA VAL A 367 4.42 9.81 5.52
C VAL A 367 3.52 8.83 6.26
N LYS A 368 4.12 8.01 7.10
CA LYS A 368 3.41 7.23 8.11
C LYS A 368 3.87 7.61 9.50
N ILE A 369 2.93 7.71 10.43
CA ILE A 369 3.18 8.03 11.82
C ILE A 369 2.55 6.96 12.68
N GLY A 370 3.39 6.21 13.41
CA GLY A 370 2.93 5.26 14.42
C GLY A 370 2.83 5.94 15.77
N LEU A 371 1.74 5.72 16.47
CA LEU A 371 1.47 6.27 17.80
C LEU A 371 1.20 5.13 18.77
N GLN A 372 2.00 5.04 19.84
CA GLN A 372 1.76 4.13 20.95
C GLN A 372 0.87 4.82 21.98
N PHE A 373 -0.12 4.09 22.46
CA PHE A 373 -1.04 4.51 23.51
C PHE A 373 -0.91 3.63 24.74
N LYS A 374 -1.29 4.15 25.90
CA LYS A 374 -1.18 3.46 27.20
C LYS A 374 -2.08 2.23 27.29
N ARG A 375 -3.19 2.22 26.54
CA ARG A 375 -4.16 1.12 26.43
C ARG A 375 -4.81 1.11 25.06
N ARG A 376 -5.55 0.07 24.75
CA ARG A 376 -6.30 -0.07 23.49
C ARG A 376 -7.69 0.58 23.62
N PHE A 377 -7.76 1.89 23.91
CA PHE A 377 -9.02 2.62 24.12
C PHE A 377 -10.00 2.47 22.94
N TRP A 378 -9.51 2.32 21.72
CA TRP A 378 -10.36 2.09 20.54
C TRP A 378 -11.12 0.75 20.60
N GLU A 379 -10.59 -0.26 21.32
CA GLU A 379 -11.29 -1.52 21.58
C GLU A 379 -12.15 -1.42 22.84
N GLU A 380 -11.57 -0.88 23.91
CA GLU A 380 -12.18 -0.87 25.24
C GLU A 380 -13.38 0.10 25.32
N ASP A 381 -13.24 1.32 24.74
CA ASP A 381 -14.27 2.35 24.85
C ASP A 381 -15.16 2.41 23.60
N GLU A 382 -14.62 2.10 22.41
CA GLU A 382 -15.28 2.36 21.14
C GLU A 382 -15.58 1.08 20.32
N HIS A 383 -15.13 -0.08 20.80
CA HIS A 383 -15.34 -1.39 20.17
C HIS A 383 -14.89 -1.44 18.69
N ILE A 384 -13.77 -0.77 18.38
CA ILE A 384 -13.15 -0.80 17.04
C ILE A 384 -12.03 -1.85 17.05
N TYR A 385 -12.21 -2.96 16.35
CA TYR A 385 -11.25 -4.06 16.25
C TYR A 385 -10.64 -4.10 14.84
N GLY A 386 -9.48 -3.50 14.65
CA GLY A 386 -8.89 -3.31 13.32
C GLY A 386 -9.66 -2.32 12.44
N GLY A 387 -9.28 -2.22 11.17
CA GLY A 387 -9.94 -1.33 10.22
C GLY A 387 -9.35 0.07 10.17
N ILE A 388 -10.02 0.95 9.43
CA ILE A 388 -9.52 2.27 9.10
C ILE A 388 -10.61 3.31 9.34
N SER A 389 -10.27 4.36 10.08
CA SER A 389 -11.05 5.60 10.15
C SER A 389 -10.49 6.64 9.17
N TYR A 390 -11.37 7.41 8.55
CA TYR A 390 -11.02 8.39 7.53
C TYR A 390 -11.38 9.81 7.96
N THR A 391 -10.55 10.78 7.57
CA THR A 391 -10.78 12.20 7.86
C THR A 391 -10.36 13.08 6.68
N ASN A 392 -10.90 14.29 6.61
CA ASN A 392 -10.44 15.33 5.68
C ASN A 392 -9.27 16.15 6.23
N THR A 393 -8.83 15.89 7.46
CA THR A 393 -7.63 16.54 8.02
C THR A 393 -6.35 16.00 7.39
N PRO A 394 -5.20 16.70 7.52
CA PRO A 394 -3.93 16.30 6.91
C PRO A 394 -3.41 14.90 7.28
N ILE A 395 -3.90 14.24 8.32
CA ILE A 395 -3.54 12.84 8.63
C ILE A 395 -4.24 11.82 7.72
N GLU A 396 -5.30 12.21 7.01
CA GLU A 396 -6.13 11.44 6.07
C GLU A 396 -6.80 10.21 6.66
N LYS A 397 -6.10 9.41 7.44
CA LYS A 397 -6.64 8.18 8.03
C LYS A 397 -5.90 7.73 9.28
N ILE A 398 -6.63 7.02 10.14
CA ILE A 398 -6.12 6.28 11.29
C ILE A 398 -6.40 4.80 11.03
N SER A 399 -5.42 3.91 11.26
CA SER A 399 -5.66 2.47 11.19
C SER A 399 -5.35 1.79 12.51
N TYR A 400 -6.30 0.99 12.92
CA TYR A 400 -6.23 0.23 14.15
C TYR A 400 -5.55 -1.12 13.90
N PRO A 401 -4.74 -1.64 14.85
CA PRO A 401 -4.06 -2.91 14.65
C PRO A 401 -5.05 -4.06 14.48
N SER A 402 -4.79 -4.89 13.46
CA SER A 402 -5.55 -6.12 13.17
C SER A 402 -4.90 -7.33 13.84
N THR A 403 -4.36 -7.16 15.03
CA THR A 403 -3.63 -8.19 15.79
C THR A 403 -3.84 -8.02 17.29
N ASP A 404 -3.61 -9.08 18.05
CA ASP A 404 -3.62 -9.04 19.53
C ASP A 404 -4.93 -8.47 20.14
N TYR A 405 -6.08 -8.75 19.56
CA TYR A 405 -7.37 -8.26 20.05
C TYR A 405 -7.61 -8.60 21.51
N GLY A 406 -8.06 -7.60 22.28
CA GLY A 406 -8.33 -7.74 23.72
C GLY A 406 -7.10 -7.90 24.60
N LYS A 407 -5.88 -7.80 24.05
CA LYS A 407 -4.65 -7.83 24.83
C LYS A 407 -4.55 -6.56 25.68
N PRO A 408 -4.37 -6.68 27.00
CA PRO A 408 -4.24 -5.51 27.87
C PRO A 408 -2.92 -4.78 27.64
N GLY A 409 -2.88 -3.50 28.00
CA GLY A 409 -1.69 -2.67 27.98
C GLY A 409 -1.47 -1.91 26.68
N LYS A 410 -0.25 -1.44 26.49
CA LYS A 410 0.10 -0.51 25.41
C LYS A 410 0.01 -1.17 24.03
N ALA A 411 -0.43 -0.39 23.06
CA ALA A 411 -0.47 -0.82 21.66
C ALA A 411 -0.22 0.35 20.70
N VAL A 412 0.22 0.03 19.48
CA VAL A 412 0.51 0.99 18.43
C VAL A 412 -0.60 0.96 17.39
N LEU A 413 -1.12 2.14 17.04
CA LEU A 413 -1.93 2.34 15.85
C LEU A 413 -1.19 3.21 14.82
N LEU A 414 -1.61 3.13 13.57
CA LEU A 414 -1.14 4.04 12.52
C LEU A 414 -1.95 5.35 12.62
N GLY A 415 -1.34 6.38 13.20
CA GLY A 415 -2.00 7.66 13.50
C GLY A 415 -2.08 8.62 12.31
N ALA A 416 -1.30 8.36 11.25
CA ALA A 416 -1.36 9.09 9.99
C ALA A 416 -0.80 8.24 8.85
N TYR A 417 -1.45 8.30 7.69
CA TYR A 417 -0.93 7.78 6.43
C TYR A 417 -1.32 8.73 5.30
N VAL A 418 -0.37 9.53 4.89
CA VAL A 418 -0.58 10.69 4.04
C VAL A 418 0.29 10.67 2.80
N TRP A 419 -0.15 11.38 1.75
CA TRP A 419 0.45 11.40 0.44
C TRP A 419 0.59 12.83 -0.11
N GLY A 420 1.44 12.99 -1.13
CA GLY A 420 1.54 14.23 -1.90
C GLY A 420 1.74 15.49 -1.04
N PRO A 421 0.92 16.54 -1.22
CA PRO A 421 1.07 17.81 -0.51
C PRO A 421 1.07 17.67 1.01
N ASN A 422 0.19 16.84 1.58
CA ASN A 422 0.14 16.59 3.03
C ASN A 422 1.43 15.94 3.54
N ALA A 423 2.04 15.04 2.76
CA ALA A 423 3.31 14.43 3.12
C ALA A 423 4.45 15.47 3.18
N TYR A 424 4.47 16.43 2.26
CA TYR A 424 5.44 17.53 2.29
C TYR A 424 5.19 18.48 3.45
N GLU A 425 3.93 18.79 3.77
CA GLU A 425 3.58 19.60 4.95
C GLU A 425 4.13 18.95 6.23
N PHE A 426 3.86 17.64 6.43
CA PHE A 426 4.39 16.93 7.58
C PHE A 426 5.92 16.91 7.63
N THR A 427 6.60 16.72 6.50
CA THR A 427 8.08 16.65 6.50
C THR A 427 8.78 18.01 6.51
N ALA A 428 8.05 19.10 6.36
CA ALA A 428 8.55 20.45 6.68
C ALA A 428 8.71 20.68 8.20
N MET A 429 8.02 19.87 9.03
CA MET A 429 8.11 19.90 10.49
C MET A 429 9.22 18.96 11.01
N SER A 430 9.71 19.20 12.24
CA SER A 430 10.57 18.22 12.93
C SER A 430 9.82 16.92 13.20
N PRO A 431 10.51 15.79 13.37
CA PRO A 431 9.87 14.51 13.69
C PRO A 431 8.91 14.59 14.89
N GLU A 432 9.30 15.29 15.95
CA GLU A 432 8.49 15.47 17.15
C GLU A 432 7.21 16.29 16.86
N GLN A 433 7.34 17.33 16.03
CA GLN A 433 6.19 18.14 15.61
C GLN A 433 5.22 17.33 14.75
N ARG A 434 5.71 16.42 13.88
CA ARG A 434 4.87 15.50 13.09
C ARG A 434 4.02 14.62 14.01
N VAL A 435 4.64 14.01 15.01
CA VAL A 435 3.95 13.17 16.00
C VAL A 435 2.91 14.00 16.77
N LYS A 436 3.30 15.17 17.27
CA LYS A 436 2.38 16.08 17.98
C LYS A 436 1.17 16.46 17.12
N LYS A 437 1.39 16.81 15.85
CA LYS A 437 0.30 17.12 14.91
C LYS A 437 -0.62 15.93 14.63
N ALA A 438 -0.07 14.74 14.52
CA ALA A 438 -0.88 13.52 14.36
C ALA A 438 -1.79 13.29 15.58
N VAL A 439 -1.29 13.56 16.80
CA VAL A 439 -2.10 13.48 18.02
C VAL A 439 -3.19 14.57 18.03
N GLU A 440 -2.85 15.82 17.68
CA GLU A 440 -3.82 16.92 17.60
C GLU A 440 -4.97 16.64 16.64
N TYR A 441 -4.67 16.14 15.43
CA TYR A 441 -5.69 15.77 14.45
C TYR A 441 -6.46 14.51 14.84
N GLY A 442 -5.79 13.53 15.44
CA GLY A 442 -6.43 12.30 15.92
C GLY A 442 -7.45 12.56 17.03
N ALA A 443 -7.20 13.58 17.87
CA ALA A 443 -8.13 14.01 18.91
C ALA A 443 -9.49 14.51 18.37
N LEU A 444 -9.57 14.91 17.10
CA LEU A 444 -10.84 15.25 16.46
C LEU A 444 -11.73 14.03 16.19
N LEU A 445 -11.14 12.85 16.13
CA LEU A 445 -11.87 11.59 15.96
C LEU A 445 -12.07 10.87 17.30
N HIS A 446 -11.08 10.96 18.20
CA HIS A 446 -11.05 10.26 19.48
C HIS A 446 -10.60 11.21 20.59
N GLU A 447 -11.50 11.57 21.46
CA GLU A 447 -11.23 12.50 22.55
C GLU A 447 -10.18 11.99 23.55
N GLN A 448 -9.97 10.66 23.60
CA GLN A 448 -8.99 10.00 24.46
C GLN A 448 -7.53 10.21 24.03
N TYR A 449 -7.28 10.64 22.77
CA TYR A 449 -5.94 10.72 22.19
C TYR A 449 -4.92 11.46 23.06
N PRO A 450 -5.18 12.69 23.54
CA PRO A 450 -4.18 13.43 24.30
C PRO A 450 -3.83 12.77 25.64
N GLU A 451 -4.81 12.17 26.31
CA GLU A 451 -4.62 11.56 27.63
C GLU A 451 -3.93 10.20 27.52
N GLU A 452 -4.32 9.39 26.53
CA GLU A 452 -3.82 8.02 26.36
C GLU A 452 -2.51 7.95 25.57
N PHE A 453 -2.11 9.04 24.89
CA PHE A 453 -0.86 9.05 24.11
C PHE A 453 0.37 8.81 24.99
N ASP A 454 1.28 7.96 24.53
CA ASP A 454 2.53 7.62 25.19
C ASP A 454 3.75 8.12 24.41
N ASN A 455 3.98 7.59 23.20
CA ASN A 455 5.06 8.02 22.31
C ASN A 455 4.73 7.71 20.84
N GLY A 456 5.56 8.20 19.90
CA GLY A 456 5.36 7.97 18.48
C GLY A 456 6.62 8.15 17.65
N ILE A 457 6.56 7.70 16.40
CA ILE A 457 7.62 7.84 15.40
C ILE A 457 7.02 8.12 14.03
N ALA A 458 7.71 8.98 13.25
CA ALA A 458 7.25 9.42 11.93
C ALA A 458 8.28 9.09 10.85
N VAL A 459 7.86 8.46 9.75
CA VAL A 459 8.71 8.15 8.59
C VAL A 459 8.15 8.83 7.35
N GLY A 460 8.93 9.76 6.78
CA GLY A 460 8.66 10.40 5.49
C GLY A 460 9.53 9.77 4.41
N TRP A 461 8.94 9.03 3.45
CA TRP A 461 9.69 8.21 2.50
C TRP A 461 10.59 9.00 1.56
N HIS A 462 10.23 10.21 1.16
CA HIS A 462 11.11 11.07 0.34
C HIS A 462 12.31 11.62 1.12
N ARG A 463 12.35 11.47 2.46
CA ARG A 463 13.49 11.79 3.32
C ARG A 463 14.30 10.56 3.74
N VAL A 464 13.90 9.36 3.32
CA VAL A 464 14.67 8.13 3.55
C VAL A 464 15.88 8.10 2.63
N PRO A 465 17.13 8.09 3.14
CA PRO A 465 18.34 8.30 2.33
C PRO A 465 18.55 7.30 1.21
N TRP A 466 18.12 6.07 1.40
CA TRP A 466 18.31 4.95 0.47
C TRP A 466 17.07 4.67 -0.41
N ALA A 467 16.02 5.48 -0.31
CA ALA A 467 14.82 5.33 -1.13
C ALA A 467 14.43 6.64 -1.83
N GLN A 468 14.48 7.77 -1.12
CA GLN A 468 14.12 9.11 -1.60
C GLN A 468 12.76 9.14 -2.32
N GLY A 469 11.79 8.42 -1.79
CA GLY A 469 10.43 8.29 -2.28
C GLY A 469 9.78 6.97 -1.88
N CYS A 470 8.48 6.90 -2.00
CA CYS A 470 7.68 5.77 -1.57
C CYS A 470 7.64 4.66 -2.62
N TYR A 471 7.28 5.03 -3.86
CA TYR A 471 7.21 4.11 -5.01
C TYR A 471 7.32 4.88 -6.32
N GLY A 472 7.61 4.16 -7.41
CA GLY A 472 7.70 4.73 -8.75
C GLY A 472 6.33 4.98 -9.36
N MET A 473 6.08 6.22 -9.83
CA MET A 473 4.83 6.62 -10.46
C MET A 473 4.97 6.69 -11.97
N TRP A 474 4.30 5.80 -12.68
CA TRP A 474 4.20 5.88 -14.12
C TRP A 474 3.01 6.76 -14.54
N SER A 475 3.24 7.83 -15.29
CA SER A 475 2.17 8.45 -16.06
C SER A 475 1.91 7.64 -17.35
N GLU A 476 0.70 7.73 -17.90
CA GLU A 476 0.34 6.99 -19.12
C GLU A 476 1.33 7.24 -20.26
N GLY A 477 1.62 8.49 -20.62
CA GLY A 477 2.55 8.81 -21.68
C GLY A 477 4.01 8.44 -21.37
N SER A 478 4.42 8.45 -20.11
CA SER A 478 5.75 8.00 -19.68
C SER A 478 5.85 6.48 -19.76
N SER A 479 4.82 5.77 -19.33
CA SER A 479 4.76 4.31 -19.43
C SER A 479 4.81 3.82 -20.88
N GLU A 480 3.99 4.37 -21.76
CA GLU A 480 3.99 4.02 -23.19
C GLU A 480 5.38 4.16 -23.82
N LYS A 481 6.08 5.24 -23.47
CA LYS A 481 7.37 5.58 -24.08
C LYS A 481 8.54 4.82 -23.47
N HIS A 482 8.56 4.60 -22.18
CA HIS A 482 9.76 4.23 -21.44
C HIS A 482 9.70 2.87 -20.74
N TYR A 483 8.50 2.33 -20.41
CA TYR A 483 8.38 1.11 -19.61
C TYR A 483 9.08 -0.09 -20.25
N ARG A 484 8.92 -0.30 -21.56
CA ARG A 484 9.59 -1.40 -22.27
C ARG A 484 11.11 -1.25 -22.25
N ASN A 485 11.61 -0.03 -22.39
CA ASN A 485 13.06 0.25 -22.34
C ASN A 485 13.60 -0.04 -20.94
N LEU A 486 12.87 0.34 -19.86
CA LEU A 486 13.27 0.07 -18.50
C LEU A 486 13.35 -1.44 -18.20
N CYS A 487 12.44 -2.23 -18.75
CA CYS A 487 12.35 -3.67 -18.49
C CYS A 487 13.29 -4.52 -19.34
N GLN A 488 13.92 -4.00 -20.39
CA GLN A 488 14.81 -4.79 -21.25
C GLN A 488 16.17 -5.07 -20.59
N ILE A 489 16.89 -6.04 -21.12
CA ILE A 489 18.31 -6.22 -20.82
C ILE A 489 19.07 -5.17 -21.62
N ASP A 490 19.94 -4.43 -20.96
CA ASP A 490 20.86 -3.50 -21.57
C ASP A 490 22.29 -4.03 -21.38
N GLY A 491 22.84 -4.63 -22.43
CA GLY A 491 24.11 -5.34 -22.37
C GLY A 491 24.07 -6.48 -21.35
N ARG A 492 24.66 -6.26 -20.17
CA ARG A 492 24.76 -7.24 -19.07
C ARG A 492 23.99 -6.84 -17.82
N ILE A 493 23.20 -5.76 -17.90
CA ILE A 493 22.42 -5.21 -16.80
C ILE A 493 20.93 -5.39 -17.08
N VAL A 494 20.16 -5.83 -16.08
CA VAL A 494 18.70 -5.84 -16.08
C VAL A 494 18.19 -5.17 -14.82
N LEU A 495 17.12 -4.38 -14.98
CA LEU A 495 16.46 -3.70 -13.86
C LEU A 495 15.28 -4.55 -13.36
N ALA A 496 15.09 -4.55 -12.04
CA ALA A 496 13.93 -5.16 -11.38
C ALA A 496 13.52 -4.33 -10.16
N GLY A 497 12.31 -4.48 -9.71
CA GLY A 497 11.72 -3.73 -8.61
C GLY A 497 10.27 -3.37 -8.94
N GLU A 498 9.53 -2.82 -7.98
CA GLU A 498 8.13 -2.45 -8.20
C GLU A 498 7.95 -1.42 -9.33
N HIS A 499 8.95 -0.58 -9.56
CA HIS A 499 8.99 0.40 -10.65
C HIS A 499 9.09 -0.24 -12.05
N ALA A 500 9.52 -1.49 -12.15
CA ALA A 500 9.56 -2.29 -13.37
C ALA A 500 8.40 -3.29 -13.43
N SER A 501 7.24 -2.93 -12.90
CA SER A 501 6.02 -3.74 -12.91
C SER A 501 4.80 -2.89 -13.26
N TYR A 502 3.72 -3.55 -13.68
CA TYR A 502 2.39 -2.93 -13.81
C TYR A 502 1.62 -2.90 -12.47
N ILE A 503 2.28 -3.28 -11.38
CA ILE A 503 1.75 -3.29 -10.01
C ILE A 503 2.71 -2.47 -9.12
N PRO A 504 2.91 -1.16 -9.43
CA PRO A 504 3.79 -0.32 -8.63
C PRO A 504 3.24 -0.16 -7.20
N ALA A 505 4.09 0.24 -6.26
CA ALA A 505 3.78 0.40 -4.83
C ALA A 505 3.52 -0.90 -4.04
N TRP A 506 3.50 -2.06 -4.68
CA TRP A 506 3.23 -3.34 -4.05
C TRP A 506 4.45 -4.26 -4.00
N MET A 507 4.52 -5.08 -2.96
CA MET A 507 5.53 -6.15 -2.84
C MET A 507 5.41 -7.16 -3.97
N GLU A 508 4.18 -7.42 -4.44
CA GLU A 508 3.89 -8.30 -5.57
C GLU A 508 4.62 -7.83 -6.82
N GLY A 509 4.53 -6.54 -7.15
CA GLY A 509 5.24 -5.97 -8.30
C GLY A 509 6.76 -6.12 -8.20
N ALA A 510 7.31 -5.98 -6.99
CA ALA A 510 8.74 -6.16 -6.78
C ALA A 510 9.18 -7.61 -7.04
N ILE A 511 8.42 -8.60 -6.56
CA ILE A 511 8.73 -10.02 -6.77
C ILE A 511 8.51 -10.42 -8.23
N GLN A 512 7.37 -10.07 -8.82
CA GLN A 512 7.02 -10.43 -10.20
C GLN A 512 8.01 -9.85 -11.21
N SER A 513 8.38 -8.57 -11.07
CA SER A 513 9.39 -7.95 -11.94
C SER A 513 10.75 -8.63 -11.82
N SER A 514 11.11 -9.07 -10.61
CA SER A 514 12.36 -9.80 -10.38
C SER A 514 12.36 -11.15 -11.10
N LEU A 515 11.28 -11.93 -10.97
CA LEU A 515 11.15 -13.24 -11.63
C LEU A 515 11.24 -13.09 -13.16
N ASP A 516 10.56 -12.09 -13.74
CA ASP A 516 10.63 -11.80 -15.17
C ASP A 516 12.05 -11.36 -15.60
N ALA A 517 12.67 -10.44 -14.85
CA ALA A 517 14.02 -9.94 -15.14
C ALA A 517 15.06 -11.05 -15.15
N ILE A 518 15.07 -11.92 -14.12
CA ILE A 518 16.04 -13.03 -14.05
C ILE A 518 15.76 -14.12 -15.09
N LYS A 519 14.49 -14.32 -15.50
CA LYS A 519 14.15 -15.23 -16.60
C LYS A 519 14.75 -14.73 -17.92
N ARG A 520 14.62 -13.44 -18.22
CA ARG A 520 15.23 -12.81 -19.41
C ARG A 520 16.75 -12.87 -19.35
N LEU A 521 17.36 -12.53 -18.22
CA LEU A 521 18.81 -12.62 -18.00
C LEU A 521 19.31 -14.06 -18.22
N HIS A 522 18.64 -15.04 -17.62
CA HIS A 522 19.01 -16.45 -17.74
C HIS A 522 18.93 -16.95 -19.21
N THR A 523 17.84 -16.61 -19.90
CA THR A 523 17.70 -16.96 -21.33
C THR A 523 18.84 -16.39 -22.16
N HIS A 524 19.19 -15.13 -21.91
CA HIS A 524 20.28 -14.45 -22.62
C HIS A 524 21.65 -15.05 -22.27
N ALA A 525 21.92 -15.32 -21.00
CA ALA A 525 23.18 -15.90 -20.53
C ALA A 525 23.43 -17.30 -21.14
N VAL A 526 22.39 -18.16 -21.20
CA VAL A 526 22.47 -19.50 -21.81
C VAL A 526 22.71 -19.40 -23.33
N ALA A 527 22.06 -18.46 -24.01
CA ALA A 527 22.24 -18.24 -25.44
C ALA A 527 23.68 -17.76 -25.77
N THR A 528 24.22 -16.83 -24.98
CA THR A 528 25.58 -16.29 -25.15
C THR A 528 26.63 -17.39 -24.98
N GLN A 529 26.47 -18.30 -24.02
CA GLN A 529 27.40 -19.42 -23.84
C GLN A 529 27.37 -20.43 -25.00
N ARG A 530 26.21 -20.66 -25.62
CA ARG A 530 26.09 -21.55 -26.77
C ARG A 530 26.72 -20.99 -28.04
N ALA A 531 26.87 -19.67 -28.12
CA ALA A 531 27.45 -18.96 -29.25
C ALA A 531 28.99 -18.78 -29.12
N ALA A 532 29.55 -18.91 -27.91
CA ALA A 532 30.96 -18.89 -27.61
C ALA A 532 31.59 -20.29 -27.61
#